data_a579c82a387dd20563d6b1907e580101
#
_entry.id   a579c82a387dd20563d6b1907e580101
#
_cell.length_a   1.000
_cell.length_b   1.000
_cell.length_c   1.000
_cell.angle_alpha   90.00
_cell.angle_beta   90.00
_cell.angle_gamma   90.00
#
_symmetry.space_group_name_H-M   'P 1'
#
loop_
_entity.id
_entity.type
_entity.pdbx_description
1 polymer ?
#
loop_
_entity_poly.entity_id
_entity_poly.type
_entity_poly.pdbx_seq_one_letter_code
_entity_poly.pdbx_strand_id
1 'polypeptide(L)'
;MPSACSQFADLGQPILLLRYRSFFRQTGHAMNESITQIKDITAKPAPLGLLGFGMTTVLLNLHNAGFYELNSMVLAMGICYGGAAQIVAGIMEWRKGNTFATTAFVSYGLFWLSLVALIVLAKLDWGAASDEKAMAAYLAMWGLFTAVMFIGTLRLNRALQVVFGSLTILFFLLAIGDFTGASAGFKHATGYEGIFCGFSAIYAGLAQVLNEVFGKIVLPLGLVKK
;
A
#
# COMPACT_ATOMS: atom_id res chain seq x y z
N MET A 1 -17.36 -35.19 27.89
CA MET A 1 -17.33 -33.79 27.46
C MET A 1 -16.15 -33.60 26.48
N PRO A 2 -16.38 -33.53 25.18
CA PRO A 2 -15.30 -33.21 24.23
C PRO A 2 -15.13 -31.68 24.12
N SER A 3 -13.87 -31.29 24.05
CA SER A 3 -13.39 -29.93 24.11
C SER A 3 -13.83 -29.06 22.91
N ALA A 4 -14.14 -27.81 23.19
CA ALA A 4 -14.64 -26.78 22.28
C ALA A 4 -13.66 -26.34 21.16
N CYS A 5 -12.60 -27.11 20.88
CA CYS A 5 -11.54 -26.73 19.92
C CYS A 5 -11.70 -27.35 18.53
N SER A 6 -12.75 -28.15 18.26
CA SER A 6 -12.94 -28.81 16.95
C SER A 6 -14.01 -28.18 16.06
N GLN A 7 -14.65 -27.06 16.46
CA GLN A 7 -15.76 -26.47 15.71
C GLN A 7 -15.38 -25.34 14.74
N PHE A 8 -14.11 -24.93 14.67
CA PHE A 8 -13.70 -23.83 13.79
C PHE A 8 -12.99 -24.22 12.49
N ALA A 9 -12.84 -25.52 12.23
CA ALA A 9 -12.14 -26.01 11.04
C ALA A 9 -13.00 -26.12 9.77
N ASP A 10 -14.32 -25.88 9.84
CA ASP A 10 -15.27 -26.20 8.75
C ASP A 10 -16.00 -24.99 8.13
N LEU A 11 -15.54 -23.76 8.38
CA LEU A 11 -16.15 -22.54 7.85
C LEU A 11 -15.57 -22.05 6.50
N GLY A 12 -14.75 -22.85 5.83
CA GLY A 12 -14.06 -22.48 4.60
C GLY A 12 -14.65 -22.96 3.27
N GLN A 13 -15.76 -23.67 3.27
CA GLN A 13 -16.41 -24.11 2.02
C GLN A 13 -17.74 -23.35 1.82
N PRO A 14 -17.96 -22.70 0.68
CA PRO A 14 -19.24 -22.03 0.43
C PRO A 14 -20.35 -23.08 0.34
N ILE A 15 -21.30 -23.00 1.28
CA ILE A 15 -22.48 -23.87 1.43
C ILE A 15 -23.28 -24.04 0.11
N LEU A 16 -23.09 -23.14 -0.84
CA LEU A 16 -23.73 -23.19 -2.16
C LEU A 16 -23.25 -24.37 -3.03
N LEU A 17 -22.00 -24.84 -2.88
CA LEU A 17 -21.45 -25.94 -3.68
C LEU A 17 -21.93 -27.32 -3.24
N LEU A 18 -22.26 -27.50 -1.98
CA LEU A 18 -22.69 -28.80 -1.43
C LEU A 18 -24.16 -29.10 -1.80
N ARG A 19 -25.04 -28.10 -1.92
CA ARG A 19 -26.42 -28.29 -2.36
C ARG A 19 -26.55 -28.59 -3.85
N TYR A 20 -25.60 -28.14 -4.67
CA TYR A 20 -25.60 -28.43 -6.11
C TYR A 20 -25.13 -29.85 -6.43
N ARG A 21 -24.18 -30.41 -5.64
CA ARG A 21 -23.65 -31.76 -5.84
C ARG A 21 -24.66 -32.87 -5.51
N SER A 22 -25.58 -32.68 -4.57
CA SER A 22 -26.55 -33.69 -4.20
C SER A 22 -27.70 -33.84 -5.19
N PHE A 23 -28.05 -32.77 -5.92
CA PHE A 23 -29.13 -32.80 -6.90
C PHE A 23 -28.76 -33.54 -8.19
N PHE A 24 -27.51 -33.53 -8.63
CA PHE A 24 -27.05 -34.16 -9.87
C PHE A 24 -26.57 -35.60 -9.75
N ARG A 25 -26.56 -36.18 -8.56
CA ARG A 25 -26.20 -37.61 -8.38
C ARG A 25 -27.30 -38.60 -8.79
N GLN A 26 -28.52 -38.13 -9.09
CA GLN A 26 -29.66 -38.98 -9.44
C GLN A 26 -29.91 -39.11 -10.95
N THR A 27 -29.31 -38.32 -11.78
CA THR A 27 -29.45 -38.45 -13.23
C THR A 27 -28.14 -38.86 -13.83
N GLY A 28 -27.93 -40.15 -14.08
CA GLY A 28 -26.68 -40.77 -14.55
C GLY A 28 -26.14 -40.25 -15.92
N HIS A 29 -26.11 -38.94 -16.13
CA HIS A 29 -25.45 -38.27 -17.26
C HIS A 29 -24.21 -37.59 -16.68
N ALA A 30 -23.03 -38.13 -17.00
CA ALA A 30 -21.77 -37.40 -16.84
C ALA A 30 -21.81 -36.14 -17.68
N MET A 31 -22.27 -35.04 -17.10
CA MET A 31 -22.04 -33.73 -17.72
C MET A 31 -20.55 -33.41 -17.57
N ASN A 32 -19.88 -33.37 -18.70
CA ASN A 32 -18.53 -32.86 -18.80
C ASN A 32 -18.57 -31.36 -18.43
N GLU A 33 -18.35 -31.04 -17.13
CA GLU A 33 -18.26 -29.65 -16.67
C GLU A 33 -17.01 -29.05 -17.30
N SER A 34 -17.17 -28.43 -18.45
CA SER A 34 -16.16 -27.52 -19.00
C SER A 34 -16.06 -26.33 -18.06
N ILE A 35 -15.07 -26.36 -17.14
CA ILE A 35 -14.74 -25.19 -16.33
C ILE A 35 -14.20 -24.13 -17.28
N THR A 36 -15.08 -23.20 -17.68
CA THR A 36 -14.65 -22.02 -18.44
C THR A 36 -13.88 -21.11 -17.48
N GLN A 37 -12.56 -21.15 -17.53
CA GLN A 37 -11.73 -20.17 -16.83
C GLN A 37 -11.92 -18.82 -17.52
N ILE A 38 -12.64 -17.91 -16.88
CA ILE A 38 -12.75 -16.52 -17.33
C ILE A 38 -11.38 -15.88 -17.05
N LYS A 39 -10.62 -15.62 -18.13
CA LYS A 39 -9.35 -14.90 -18.03
C LYS A 39 -9.62 -13.45 -17.65
N ASP A 40 -9.06 -12.98 -16.54
CA ASP A 40 -9.07 -11.56 -16.20
C ASP A 40 -8.22 -10.77 -17.22
N ILE A 41 -8.90 -9.95 -18.03
CA ILE A 41 -8.30 -9.09 -19.07
C ILE A 41 -8.24 -7.62 -18.64
N THR A 42 -8.61 -7.30 -17.40
CA THR A 42 -8.57 -5.92 -16.91
C THR A 42 -7.13 -5.44 -16.68
N ALA A 43 -6.91 -4.12 -16.83
CA ALA A 43 -5.61 -3.50 -16.60
C ALA A 43 -5.11 -3.72 -15.16
N LYS A 44 -3.79 -3.59 -14.94
CA LYS A 44 -3.16 -3.71 -13.64
C LYS A 44 -3.26 -2.39 -12.88
N PRO A 45 -3.89 -2.34 -11.69
CA PRO A 45 -4.04 -1.10 -10.93
C PRO A 45 -2.77 -0.70 -10.14
N ALA A 46 -1.91 -1.66 -9.81
CA ALA A 46 -0.73 -1.43 -8.97
C ALA A 46 0.17 -0.28 -9.44
N PRO A 47 0.44 -0.07 -10.74
CA PRO A 47 1.21 1.09 -11.19
C PRO A 47 0.64 2.43 -10.73
N LEU A 48 -0.69 2.61 -10.83
CA LEU A 48 -1.36 3.84 -10.36
C LEU A 48 -1.12 4.08 -8.87
N GLY A 49 -1.30 3.04 -8.05
CA GLY A 49 -1.09 3.15 -6.61
C GLY A 49 0.37 3.45 -6.24
N LEU A 50 1.33 2.79 -6.89
CA LEU A 50 2.77 3.01 -6.67
C LEU A 50 3.22 4.42 -7.11
N LEU A 51 2.70 4.92 -8.21
CA LEU A 51 3.01 6.28 -8.69
C LEU A 51 2.35 7.35 -7.80
N GLY A 52 1.10 7.13 -7.39
CA GLY A 52 0.41 8.02 -6.45
C GLY A 52 1.18 8.17 -5.14
N PHE A 53 1.62 7.04 -4.58
CA PHE A 53 2.50 7.03 -3.42
C PHE A 53 3.85 7.70 -3.71
N GLY A 54 4.57 7.23 -4.72
CA GLY A 54 5.97 7.61 -4.95
C GLY A 54 6.14 9.09 -5.28
N MET A 55 5.35 9.65 -6.20
CA MET A 55 5.45 11.06 -6.57
C MET A 55 5.10 11.98 -5.41
N THR A 56 4.05 11.66 -4.66
CA THR A 56 3.65 12.44 -3.48
C THR A 56 4.71 12.37 -2.39
N THR A 57 5.28 11.18 -2.15
CA THR A 57 6.38 10.98 -1.18
C THR A 57 7.62 11.78 -1.55
N VAL A 58 8.04 11.79 -2.83
CA VAL A 58 9.18 12.61 -3.28
C VAL A 58 8.92 14.07 -2.99
N LEU A 59 7.74 14.60 -3.37
CA LEU A 59 7.43 16.01 -3.19
C LEU A 59 7.39 16.43 -1.71
N LEU A 60 6.81 15.62 -0.84
CA LEU A 60 6.84 15.90 0.61
C LEU A 60 8.27 15.85 1.15
N ASN A 61 9.06 14.91 0.72
CA ASN A 61 10.41 14.74 1.26
C ASN A 61 11.44 15.72 0.66
N LEU A 62 11.19 16.33 -0.48
CA LEU A 62 11.92 17.51 -0.92
C LEU A 62 11.70 18.70 0.05
N HIS A 63 10.48 18.87 0.59
CA HIS A 63 10.25 19.80 1.69
C HIS A 63 11.04 19.39 2.94
N ASN A 64 10.95 18.13 3.39
CA ASN A 64 11.65 17.66 4.57
C ASN A 64 13.18 17.78 4.45
N ALA A 65 13.72 17.64 3.23
CA ALA A 65 15.13 17.83 2.91
C ALA A 65 15.56 19.32 2.81
N GLY A 66 14.61 20.25 2.96
CA GLY A 66 14.89 21.69 3.00
C GLY A 66 14.94 22.39 1.65
N PHE A 67 14.47 21.77 0.56
CA PHE A 67 14.47 22.43 -0.77
C PHE A 67 13.41 23.51 -0.90
N TYR A 68 12.29 23.42 -0.18
CA TYR A 68 11.22 24.41 -0.13
C TYR A 68 10.33 24.22 1.11
N GLU A 69 9.58 25.26 1.45
CA GLU A 69 8.60 25.19 2.53
C GLU A 69 7.36 24.40 2.16
N LEU A 70 6.69 23.81 3.17
CA LEU A 70 5.43 23.09 2.98
C LEU A 70 4.36 24.04 2.41
N ASN A 71 3.82 23.67 1.26
CA ASN A 71 2.90 24.53 0.51
C ASN A 71 1.70 23.74 -0.05
N SER A 72 0.76 24.44 -0.67
CA SER A 72 -0.47 23.86 -1.21
C SER A 72 -0.25 22.81 -2.29
N MET A 73 0.86 22.83 -3.03
CA MET A 73 1.18 21.81 -4.04
C MET A 73 1.35 20.44 -3.38
N VAL A 74 2.10 20.36 -2.26
CA VAL A 74 2.29 19.10 -1.52
C VAL A 74 0.96 18.59 -0.95
N LEU A 75 0.15 19.50 -0.39
CA LEU A 75 -1.17 19.15 0.16
C LEU A 75 -2.13 18.67 -0.94
N ALA A 76 -2.16 19.33 -2.09
CA ALA A 76 -2.98 18.93 -3.23
C ALA A 76 -2.57 17.54 -3.76
N MET A 77 -1.27 17.27 -3.89
CA MET A 77 -0.75 15.95 -4.25
C MET A 77 -1.12 14.90 -3.19
N GLY A 78 -1.06 15.26 -1.91
CA GLY A 78 -1.47 14.40 -0.80
C GLY A 78 -2.94 14.03 -0.86
N ILE A 79 -3.84 14.95 -1.24
CA ILE A 79 -5.27 14.67 -1.39
C ILE A 79 -5.55 13.85 -2.65
N CYS A 80 -5.08 14.35 -3.80
CA CYS A 80 -5.51 13.84 -5.10
C CYS A 80 -4.78 12.56 -5.49
N TYR A 81 -3.46 12.55 -5.40
CA TYR A 81 -2.67 11.47 -5.97
C TYR A 81 -2.17 10.49 -4.90
N GLY A 82 -1.55 10.97 -3.83
CA GLY A 82 -1.22 10.15 -2.68
C GLY A 82 -2.44 9.55 -1.99
N GLY A 83 -3.53 10.31 -1.87
CA GLY A 83 -4.78 9.90 -1.25
C GLY A 83 -5.73 9.18 -2.22
N ALA A 84 -6.49 9.96 -2.99
CA ALA A 84 -7.61 9.46 -3.78
C ALA A 84 -7.19 8.41 -4.82
N ALA A 85 -6.13 8.64 -5.59
CA ALA A 85 -5.70 7.69 -6.62
C ALA A 85 -5.21 6.36 -6.03
N GLN A 86 -4.53 6.38 -4.87
CA GLN A 86 -4.18 5.13 -4.18
C GLN A 86 -5.40 4.36 -3.68
N ILE A 87 -6.41 5.03 -3.12
CA ILE A 87 -7.65 4.37 -2.70
C ILE A 87 -8.35 3.72 -3.89
N VAL A 88 -8.44 4.43 -5.03
CA VAL A 88 -9.02 3.88 -6.27
C VAL A 88 -8.22 2.64 -6.71
N ALA A 89 -6.90 2.72 -6.75
CA ALA A 89 -6.04 1.57 -7.09
C ALA A 89 -6.29 0.38 -6.14
N GLY A 90 -6.43 0.63 -4.84
CA GLY A 90 -6.72 -0.40 -3.85
C GLY A 90 -8.08 -1.07 -4.04
N ILE A 91 -9.13 -0.31 -4.37
CA ILE A 91 -10.45 -0.85 -4.70
C ILE A 91 -10.40 -1.71 -5.98
N MET A 92 -9.61 -1.30 -6.97
CA MET A 92 -9.42 -2.09 -8.19
C MET A 92 -8.62 -3.37 -7.93
N GLU A 93 -7.62 -3.35 -7.03
CA GLU A 93 -6.88 -4.54 -6.59
C GLU A 93 -7.78 -5.52 -5.80
N TRP A 94 -8.71 -5.02 -5.00
CA TRP A 94 -9.70 -5.85 -4.32
C TRP A 94 -10.51 -6.69 -5.31
N ARG A 95 -10.95 -6.10 -6.42
CA ARG A 95 -11.67 -6.83 -7.49
C ARG A 95 -10.81 -7.92 -8.14
N LYS A 96 -9.49 -7.79 -8.08
CA LYS A 96 -8.51 -8.80 -8.56
C LYS A 96 -8.16 -9.87 -7.53
N GLY A 97 -8.76 -9.82 -6.32
CA GLY A 97 -8.44 -10.73 -5.23
C GLY A 97 -7.05 -10.52 -4.62
N ASN A 98 -6.44 -9.35 -4.83
CA ASN A 98 -5.11 -9.03 -4.33
C ASN A 98 -5.20 -8.33 -2.97
N THR A 99 -5.32 -9.13 -1.89
CA THR A 99 -5.45 -8.61 -0.51
C THR A 99 -4.28 -7.73 -0.11
N PHE A 100 -3.03 -8.10 -0.48
CA PHE A 100 -1.84 -7.33 -0.13
C PHE A 100 -1.90 -5.92 -0.72
N ALA A 101 -2.12 -5.79 -2.03
CA ALA A 101 -2.15 -4.50 -2.71
C ALA A 101 -3.39 -3.67 -2.30
N THR A 102 -4.55 -4.31 -2.08
CA THR A 102 -5.74 -3.66 -1.54
C THR A 102 -5.44 -3.01 -0.19
N THR A 103 -4.91 -3.79 0.75
CA THR A 103 -4.58 -3.31 2.10
C THR A 103 -3.55 -2.20 2.04
N ALA A 104 -2.48 -2.36 1.27
CA ALA A 104 -1.44 -1.35 1.12
C ALA A 104 -1.98 -0.04 0.56
N PHE A 105 -2.59 -0.07 -0.63
CA PHE A 105 -3.00 1.16 -1.31
C PHE A 105 -4.13 1.90 -0.61
N VAL A 106 -5.16 1.19 -0.10
CA VAL A 106 -6.22 1.86 0.65
C VAL A 106 -5.67 2.48 1.94
N SER A 107 -4.85 1.74 2.69
CA SER A 107 -4.28 2.25 3.94
C SER A 107 -3.37 3.45 3.72
N TYR A 108 -2.44 3.38 2.77
CA TYR A 108 -1.57 4.53 2.49
C TYR A 108 -2.30 5.69 1.84
N GLY A 109 -3.34 5.44 1.06
CA GLY A 109 -4.22 6.49 0.57
C GLY A 109 -4.91 7.24 1.71
N LEU A 110 -5.42 6.51 2.70
CA LEU A 110 -6.01 7.09 3.91
C LEU A 110 -4.95 7.74 4.82
N PHE A 111 -3.72 7.21 4.88
CA PHE A 111 -2.60 7.89 5.52
C PHE A 111 -2.40 9.30 4.95
N TRP A 112 -2.31 9.43 3.61
CA TRP A 112 -2.14 10.73 2.97
C TRP A 112 -3.28 11.69 3.27
N LEU A 113 -4.53 11.22 3.19
CA LEU A 113 -5.69 12.04 3.55
C LEU A 113 -5.68 12.48 5.01
N SER A 114 -5.34 11.56 5.93
CA SER A 114 -5.26 11.90 7.35
C SER A 114 -4.10 12.85 7.66
N LEU A 115 -2.94 12.68 7.02
CA LEU A 115 -1.81 13.60 7.18
C LEU A 115 -2.17 15.03 6.73
N VAL A 116 -2.79 15.15 5.56
CA VAL A 116 -3.25 16.47 5.07
C VAL A 116 -4.34 17.04 5.99
N ALA A 117 -5.27 16.20 6.45
CA ALA A 117 -6.31 16.62 7.39
C ALA A 117 -5.72 17.17 8.70
N LEU A 118 -4.71 16.52 9.29
CA LEU A 118 -4.02 17.01 10.50
C LEU A 118 -3.45 18.42 10.29
N ILE A 119 -2.86 18.68 9.12
CA ILE A 119 -2.28 20.00 8.80
C ILE A 119 -3.38 21.04 8.57
N VAL A 120 -4.43 20.70 7.82
CA VAL A 120 -5.48 21.63 7.43
C VAL A 120 -6.40 21.95 8.61
N LEU A 121 -6.79 20.96 9.41
CA LEU A 121 -7.66 21.16 10.60
C LEU A 121 -7.01 22.12 11.59
N ALA A 122 -5.70 22.00 11.83
CA ALA A 122 -4.97 22.91 12.70
C ALA A 122 -4.92 24.35 12.13
N LYS A 123 -4.72 24.49 10.80
CA LYS A 123 -4.71 25.81 10.14
C LYS A 123 -6.07 26.50 10.09
N LEU A 124 -7.16 25.74 10.12
CA LEU A 124 -8.53 26.25 10.11
C LEU A 124 -9.10 26.45 11.53
N ASP A 125 -8.30 26.26 12.58
CA ASP A 125 -8.73 26.31 13.99
C ASP A 125 -9.90 25.35 14.31
N TRP A 126 -10.03 24.26 13.56
CA TRP A 126 -11.05 23.23 13.81
C TRP A 126 -10.61 22.18 14.82
N GLY A 127 -9.38 22.26 15.29
CA GLY A 127 -8.80 21.41 16.31
C GLY A 127 -7.39 21.87 16.68
N ALA A 128 -6.92 21.46 17.84
CA ALA A 128 -5.55 21.73 18.26
C ALA A 128 -4.56 21.04 17.32
N ALA A 129 -3.44 21.72 17.02
CA ALA A 129 -2.34 21.08 16.31
C ALA A 129 -1.81 19.87 17.10
N SER A 130 -1.49 18.78 16.41
CA SER A 130 -0.84 17.62 17.04
C SER A 130 0.52 18.04 17.59
N ASP A 131 0.78 17.73 18.86
CA ASP A 131 2.11 17.90 19.43
C ASP A 131 3.11 16.89 18.83
N GLU A 132 4.41 17.12 19.06
CA GLU A 132 5.48 16.28 18.52
C GLU A 132 5.37 14.81 18.98
N LYS A 133 4.89 14.55 20.21
CA LYS A 133 4.72 13.18 20.72
C LYS A 133 3.55 12.46 20.08
N ALA A 134 2.44 13.17 19.87
CA ALA A 134 1.29 12.62 19.15
C ALA A 134 1.62 12.31 17.70
N MET A 135 2.37 13.19 17.02
CA MET A 135 2.84 12.97 15.67
C MET A 135 3.83 11.80 15.61
N ALA A 136 4.77 11.72 16.54
CA ALA A 136 5.68 10.58 16.65
C ALA A 136 4.95 9.25 16.83
N ALA A 137 3.93 9.19 17.69
CA ALA A 137 3.10 8.00 17.88
C ALA A 137 2.34 7.63 16.60
N TYR A 138 1.75 8.61 15.92
CA TYR A 138 1.07 8.41 14.62
C TYR A 138 2.02 7.80 13.58
N LEU A 139 3.21 8.37 13.41
CA LEU A 139 4.23 7.88 12.47
C LEU A 139 4.78 6.51 12.86
N ALA A 140 4.99 6.24 14.16
CA ALA A 140 5.44 4.94 14.65
C ALA A 140 4.43 3.83 14.36
N MET A 141 3.12 4.09 14.48
CA MET A 141 2.07 3.13 14.12
C MET A 141 2.09 2.81 12.62
N TRP A 142 2.28 3.81 11.75
CA TRP A 142 2.46 3.58 10.32
C TRP A 142 3.76 2.84 10.01
N GLY A 143 4.83 3.09 10.77
CA GLY A 143 6.08 2.34 10.69
C GLY A 143 5.88 0.86 11.02
N LEU A 144 5.16 0.56 12.11
CA LEU A 144 4.83 -0.82 12.49
C LEU A 144 3.98 -1.52 11.42
N PHE A 145 2.93 -0.87 10.93
CA PHE A 145 2.12 -1.38 9.82
C PHE A 145 2.99 -1.71 8.60
N THR A 146 3.86 -0.78 8.22
CA THR A 146 4.75 -0.93 7.06
C THR A 146 5.76 -2.06 7.26
N ALA A 147 6.32 -2.22 8.47
CA ALA A 147 7.24 -3.31 8.79
C ALA A 147 6.58 -4.69 8.61
N VAL A 148 5.32 -4.83 9.02
CA VAL A 148 4.55 -6.07 8.79
C VAL A 148 4.30 -6.27 7.29
N MET A 149 3.90 -5.22 6.57
CA MET A 149 3.69 -5.29 5.11
C MET A 149 5.00 -5.61 4.37
N PHE A 150 6.16 -5.11 4.84
CA PHE A 150 7.47 -5.45 4.29
C PHE A 150 7.71 -6.97 4.31
N ILE A 151 7.36 -7.66 5.40
CA ILE A 151 7.50 -9.13 5.47
C ILE A 151 6.74 -9.80 4.32
N GLY A 152 5.54 -9.32 3.99
CA GLY A 152 4.76 -9.80 2.85
C GLY A 152 5.50 -9.65 1.51
N THR A 153 6.27 -8.58 1.32
CA THR A 153 7.01 -8.34 0.07
C THR A 153 8.13 -9.35 -0.18
N LEU A 154 8.61 -10.05 0.87
CA LEU A 154 9.65 -11.08 0.74
C LEU A 154 9.24 -12.24 -0.17
N ARG A 155 7.95 -12.41 -0.43
CA ARG A 155 7.37 -13.40 -1.34
C ARG A 155 6.92 -12.83 -2.69
N LEU A 156 7.15 -11.54 -2.96
CA LEU A 156 6.70 -10.85 -4.17
C LEU A 156 7.85 -10.55 -5.13
N ASN A 157 8.50 -9.41 -4.98
CA ASN A 157 9.63 -9.00 -5.82
C ASN A 157 10.57 -8.04 -5.09
N ARG A 158 11.81 -7.91 -5.58
CA ARG A 158 12.85 -7.09 -4.98
C ARG A 158 12.53 -5.59 -4.99
N ALA A 159 11.91 -5.10 -6.06
CA ALA A 159 11.52 -3.69 -6.13
C ALA A 159 10.56 -3.31 -4.99
N LEU A 160 9.55 -4.11 -4.70
CA LEU A 160 8.66 -3.89 -3.56
C LEU A 160 9.37 -4.05 -2.21
N GLN A 161 10.37 -4.95 -2.10
CA GLN A 161 11.17 -5.05 -0.88
C GLN A 161 11.92 -3.74 -0.60
N VAL A 162 12.49 -3.11 -1.62
CA VAL A 162 13.15 -1.80 -1.49
C VAL A 162 12.12 -0.74 -1.08
N VAL A 163 10.97 -0.67 -1.74
CA VAL A 163 9.92 0.32 -1.41
C VAL A 163 9.48 0.19 0.05
N PHE A 164 9.05 -1.00 0.48
CA PHE A 164 8.51 -1.17 1.83
C PHE A 164 9.60 -1.15 2.90
N GLY A 165 10.82 -1.60 2.58
CA GLY A 165 11.96 -1.52 3.49
C GLY A 165 12.38 -0.08 3.75
N SER A 166 12.57 0.73 2.71
CA SER A 166 12.89 2.15 2.86
C SER A 166 11.73 2.92 3.51
N LEU A 167 10.48 2.62 3.16
CA LEU A 167 9.33 3.26 3.81
C LEU A 167 9.24 2.94 5.32
N THR A 168 9.59 1.72 5.71
CA THR A 168 9.67 1.36 7.14
C THR A 168 10.71 2.22 7.85
N ILE A 169 11.89 2.36 7.24
CA ILE A 169 12.97 3.20 7.77
C ILE A 169 12.51 4.66 7.85
N LEU A 170 11.89 5.19 6.80
CA LEU A 170 11.39 6.55 6.74
C LEU A 170 10.42 6.85 7.89
N PHE A 171 9.41 6.01 8.11
CA PHE A 171 8.43 6.24 9.17
C PHE A 171 9.07 6.25 10.55
N PHE A 172 10.01 5.34 10.83
CA PHE A 172 10.68 5.33 12.13
C PHE A 172 11.66 6.50 12.28
N LEU A 173 12.34 6.94 11.22
CA LEU A 173 13.19 8.14 11.28
C LEU A 173 12.36 9.39 11.55
N LEU A 174 11.22 9.55 10.88
CA LEU A 174 10.29 10.65 11.13
C LEU A 174 9.75 10.61 12.58
N ALA A 175 9.32 9.43 13.05
CA ALA A 175 8.84 9.27 14.42
C ALA A 175 9.92 9.60 15.47
N ILE A 176 11.16 9.16 15.26
CA ILE A 176 12.30 9.48 16.12
C ILE A 176 12.59 10.98 16.08
N GLY A 177 12.56 11.58 14.88
CA GLY A 177 12.79 13.00 14.68
C GLY A 177 11.82 13.87 15.49
N ASP A 178 10.52 13.54 15.43
CA ASP A 178 9.49 14.26 16.19
C ASP A 178 9.59 13.97 17.68
N PHE A 179 9.78 12.70 18.08
CA PHE A 179 9.86 12.32 19.50
C PHE A 179 11.04 12.98 20.24
N THR A 180 12.16 13.17 19.56
CA THR A 180 13.40 13.70 20.15
C THR A 180 13.60 15.19 19.91
N GLY A 181 12.74 15.86 19.15
CA GLY A 181 12.97 17.23 18.71
C GLY A 181 14.27 17.35 17.89
N ALA A 182 14.52 16.41 16.98
CA ALA A 182 15.80 16.25 16.31
C ALA A 182 16.23 17.51 15.52
N SER A 183 17.56 17.65 15.37
CA SER A 183 18.18 18.76 14.65
C SER A 183 17.74 18.86 13.20
N ALA A 184 17.88 20.03 12.60
CA ALA A 184 17.60 20.25 11.17
C ALA A 184 18.39 19.29 10.26
N GLY A 185 19.65 19.00 10.60
CA GLY A 185 20.46 18.04 9.84
C GLY A 185 19.90 16.62 9.84
N PHE A 186 19.33 16.15 10.95
CA PHE A 186 18.65 14.86 11.01
C PHE A 186 17.36 14.87 10.15
N LYS A 187 16.56 15.93 10.25
CA LYS A 187 15.32 16.10 9.45
C LYS A 187 15.65 16.12 7.95
N HIS A 188 16.72 16.82 7.55
CA HIS A 188 17.15 16.83 6.14
C HIS A 188 17.62 15.43 5.69
N ALA A 189 18.41 14.71 6.49
CA ALA A 189 18.84 13.35 6.18
C ALA A 189 17.65 12.40 6.02
N THR A 190 16.65 12.52 6.90
CA THR A 190 15.37 11.79 6.79
C THR A 190 14.63 12.14 5.49
N GLY A 191 14.63 13.42 5.09
CA GLY A 191 14.06 13.85 3.82
C GLY A 191 14.75 13.20 2.62
N TYR A 192 16.08 13.09 2.60
CA TYR A 192 16.80 12.38 1.52
C TYR A 192 16.45 10.88 1.48
N GLU A 193 16.30 10.24 2.63
CA GLU A 193 15.82 8.85 2.68
C GLU A 193 14.42 8.73 2.08
N GLY A 194 13.51 9.64 2.43
CA GLY A 194 12.15 9.67 1.87
C GLY A 194 12.11 9.95 0.36
N ILE A 195 13.02 10.75 -0.18
CA ILE A 195 13.19 10.93 -1.63
C ILE A 195 13.59 9.60 -2.28
N PHE A 196 14.54 8.87 -1.71
CA PHE A 196 14.93 7.56 -2.20
C PHE A 196 13.75 6.57 -2.18
N CYS A 197 13.00 6.51 -1.07
CA CYS A 197 11.80 5.71 -0.92
C CYS A 197 10.79 6.01 -2.04
N GLY A 198 10.47 7.29 -2.26
CA GLY A 198 9.51 7.70 -3.28
C GLY A 198 9.97 7.33 -4.70
N PHE A 199 11.23 7.55 -5.05
CA PHE A 199 11.77 7.15 -6.36
C PHE A 199 11.79 5.63 -6.55
N SER A 200 12.01 4.85 -5.50
CA SER A 200 11.92 3.39 -5.57
C SER A 200 10.50 2.91 -5.96
N ALA A 201 9.47 3.57 -5.43
CA ALA A 201 8.08 3.29 -5.78
C ALA A 201 7.74 3.75 -7.20
N ILE A 202 8.22 4.92 -7.63
CA ILE A 202 8.09 5.41 -9.01
C ILE A 202 8.71 4.39 -9.98
N TYR A 203 9.92 3.91 -9.68
CA TYR A 203 10.57 2.86 -10.48
C TYR A 203 9.68 1.61 -10.57
N ALA A 204 9.19 1.11 -9.44
CA ALA A 204 8.37 -0.10 -9.40
C ALA A 204 7.04 0.06 -10.17
N GLY A 205 6.45 1.25 -10.16
CA GLY A 205 5.24 1.57 -10.93
C GLY A 205 5.51 1.66 -12.42
N LEU A 206 6.50 2.49 -12.83
CA LEU A 206 6.84 2.69 -14.24
C LEU A 206 7.39 1.41 -14.89
N ALA A 207 8.15 0.60 -14.16
CA ALA A 207 8.64 -0.68 -14.66
C ALA A 207 7.49 -1.61 -15.06
N GLN A 208 6.39 -1.64 -14.30
CA GLN A 208 5.23 -2.44 -14.66
C GLN A 208 4.54 -1.91 -15.91
N VAL A 209 4.39 -0.59 -16.06
CA VAL A 209 3.80 0.04 -17.24
C VAL A 209 4.62 -0.27 -18.49
N LEU A 210 5.94 0.00 -18.43
CA LEU A 210 6.82 -0.22 -19.58
C LEU A 210 6.92 -1.70 -19.97
N ASN A 211 7.06 -2.59 -19.01
CA ASN A 211 7.12 -4.03 -19.27
C ASN A 211 5.84 -4.54 -19.94
N GLU A 212 4.68 -3.98 -19.57
CA GLU A 212 3.41 -4.35 -20.18
C GLU A 212 3.30 -3.80 -21.62
N VAL A 213 3.57 -2.50 -21.82
CA VAL A 213 3.50 -1.84 -23.13
C VAL A 213 4.45 -2.48 -24.16
N PHE A 214 5.67 -2.82 -23.73
CA PHE A 214 6.66 -3.45 -24.60
C PHE A 214 6.50 -4.98 -24.73
N GLY A 215 5.62 -5.60 -23.96
CA GLY A 215 5.42 -7.06 -23.95
C GLY A 215 6.66 -7.87 -23.51
N LYS A 216 7.66 -7.23 -22.91
CA LYS A 216 8.91 -7.84 -22.42
C LYS A 216 9.44 -7.10 -21.21
N ILE A 217 10.36 -7.72 -20.47
CA ILE A 217 11.04 -7.08 -19.35
C ILE A 217 12.04 -6.03 -19.87
N VAL A 218 11.67 -4.76 -19.76
CA VAL A 218 12.52 -3.59 -20.05
C VAL A 218 13.21 -3.13 -18.76
N LEU A 219 12.45 -3.06 -17.66
CA LEU A 219 12.94 -2.71 -16.34
C LEU A 219 12.66 -3.86 -15.36
N PRO A 220 13.71 -4.49 -14.78
CA PRO A 220 13.53 -5.66 -13.94
C PRO A 220 12.93 -5.31 -12.57
N LEU A 221 11.93 -6.07 -12.12
CA LEU A 221 11.36 -5.96 -10.79
C LEU A 221 12.00 -6.93 -9.79
N GLY A 222 12.78 -7.90 -10.26
CA GLY A 222 13.43 -8.90 -9.42
C GLY A 222 12.42 -9.85 -8.75
N LEU A 223 11.64 -10.58 -9.56
CA LEU A 223 10.68 -11.56 -9.05
C LEU A 223 11.36 -12.58 -8.13
N VAL A 224 10.76 -12.86 -6.97
CA VAL A 224 11.23 -13.89 -6.05
C VAL A 224 10.72 -15.25 -6.56
N LYS A 225 11.64 -16.19 -6.79
CA LYS A 225 11.25 -17.57 -7.09
C LYS A 225 10.55 -18.17 -5.87
N LYS A 226 9.39 -18.76 -6.10
CA LYS A 226 8.65 -19.51 -5.10
C LYS A 226 9.28 -20.88 -4.85
#